data_30109c17d2d73b85368f4ec09b5acf2c
#
_entry.id   30109c17d2d73b85368f4ec09b5acf2c
#
_cell.length_a   1.000
_cell.length_b   1.000
_cell.length_c   1.000
_cell.angle_alpha   90.00
_cell.angle_beta   90.00
_cell.angle_gamma   90.00
#
_symmetry.space_group_name_H-M   'P 1'
#
loop_
_entity.id
_entity.type
_entity.pdbx_description
1 polymer ?
#
loop_
_entity_poly.entity_id
_entity_poly.type
_entity_poly.pdbx_seq_one_letter_code
_entity_poly.pdbx_strand_id
1 'polypeptide(L)'
;KVVVIEDLISTGGSVLEVVEVLRAAGAEVLGIVSIFTYGMKKGQERLLAANVSNHSLTDFDTVARIAGEEGYIDPTDVRRLIAFRDNPSDESWIGA
;
A
#
# COMPACT_ATOMS: atom_id res chain seq x y z
N LYS A 1 23.59 -6.42 -3.79
CA LYS A 1 22.18 -6.49 -4.23
C LYS A 1 21.30 -6.93 -3.08
N VAL A 2 20.23 -6.16 -2.83
CA VAL A 2 19.32 -6.42 -1.72
C VAL A 2 17.88 -6.30 -2.16
N VAL A 3 16.99 -7.00 -1.44
CA VAL A 3 15.55 -6.86 -1.56
C VAL A 3 15.03 -6.44 -0.19
N VAL A 4 14.17 -5.44 -0.14
CA VAL A 4 13.55 -4.99 1.11
C VAL A 4 12.29 -5.82 1.36
N ILE A 5 12.22 -6.41 2.54
CA ILE A 5 11.03 -7.15 2.98
C ILE A 5 10.25 -6.26 3.94
N GLU A 6 8.98 -6.05 3.64
CA GLU A 6 8.12 -5.16 4.42
C GLU A 6 6.81 -5.87 4.76
N ASP A 7 6.23 -5.57 5.90
CA ASP A 7 4.93 -6.14 6.27
C ASP A 7 3.78 -5.37 5.61
N LEU A 8 3.80 -4.06 5.63
CA LEU A 8 2.69 -3.23 5.16
C LEU A 8 3.18 -1.96 4.47
N ILE A 9 2.57 -1.65 3.34
CA ILE A 9 2.80 -0.39 2.62
C ILE A 9 1.51 0.42 2.57
N SER A 10 1.56 1.62 3.13
CA SER A 10 0.47 2.61 3.05
C SER A 10 0.86 3.74 2.09
N THR A 11 1.43 4.82 2.62
CA THR A 11 1.89 5.94 1.80
C THR A 11 3.32 5.77 1.28
N GLY A 12 4.01 4.73 1.69
CA GLY A 12 5.35 4.40 1.22
C GLY A 12 6.49 5.13 1.90
N GLY A 13 6.20 6.03 2.85
CA GLY A 13 7.24 6.83 3.51
C GLY A 13 8.25 5.99 4.29
N SER A 14 7.78 5.06 5.11
CA SER A 14 8.64 4.22 5.95
C SER A 14 9.58 3.36 5.13
N VAL A 15 9.04 2.68 4.11
CA VAL A 15 9.84 1.78 3.27
C VAL A 15 10.86 2.55 2.43
N LEU A 16 10.50 3.76 1.97
CA LEU A 16 11.41 4.57 1.19
C LEU A 16 12.58 5.08 2.03
N GLU A 17 12.38 5.35 3.31
CA GLU A 17 13.48 5.69 4.22
C GLU A 17 14.50 4.56 4.28
N VAL A 18 14.05 3.32 4.37
CA VAL A 18 14.91 2.14 4.36
C VAL A 18 15.65 2.03 3.03
N VAL A 19 14.96 2.22 1.91
CA VAL A 19 15.57 2.18 0.58
C VAL A 19 16.67 3.23 0.45
N GLU A 20 16.41 4.44 0.90
CA GLU A 20 17.39 5.53 0.84
C GLU A 20 18.63 5.24 1.68
N VAL A 21 18.44 4.71 2.90
CA VAL A 21 19.55 4.35 3.78
C VAL A 21 20.42 3.26 3.13
N LEU A 22 19.81 2.25 2.55
CA LEU A 22 20.52 1.17 1.88
C LEU A 22 21.30 1.67 0.66
N ARG A 23 20.70 2.54 -0.15
CA ARG A 23 21.36 3.12 -1.31
C ARG A 23 22.54 4.00 -0.90
N ALA A 24 22.37 4.78 0.17
CA ALA A 24 23.44 5.62 0.70
C ALA A 24 24.61 4.79 1.21
N ALA A 25 24.34 3.57 1.69
CA ALA A 25 25.37 2.61 2.11
C ALA A 25 26.02 1.86 0.96
N GLY A 26 25.63 2.14 -0.28
CA GLY A 26 26.19 1.51 -1.47
C GLY A 26 25.49 0.24 -1.94
N ALA A 27 24.34 -0.11 -1.33
CA ALA A 27 23.57 -1.28 -1.75
C ALA A 27 22.77 -0.99 -3.02
N GLU A 28 22.66 -2.00 -3.89
CA GLU A 28 21.75 -1.98 -5.01
C GLU A 28 20.42 -2.59 -4.57
N VAL A 29 19.39 -1.76 -4.43
CA VAL A 29 18.06 -2.22 -4.04
C VAL A 29 17.30 -2.68 -5.28
N LEU A 30 17.05 -3.98 -5.36
CA LEU A 30 16.39 -4.60 -6.52
C LEU A 30 14.88 -4.35 -6.50
N GLY A 31 14.29 -4.25 -5.33
CA GLY A 31 12.86 -4.05 -5.19
C GLY A 31 12.40 -4.27 -3.76
N ILE A 32 11.10 -4.20 -3.58
CA ILE A 32 10.43 -4.43 -2.30
C ILE A 32 9.48 -5.60 -2.45
N VAL A 33 9.44 -6.48 -1.47
CA VAL A 33 8.41 -7.52 -1.34
C VAL A 33 7.69 -7.25 -0.03
N SER A 34 6.37 -7.10 -0.10
CA SER A 34 5.56 -6.84 1.08
C SER A 34 4.44 -7.86 1.23
N ILE A 35 3.92 -7.99 2.44
CA ILE A 35 2.77 -8.88 2.68
C ILE A 35 1.50 -8.20 2.19
N PHE A 36 1.33 -6.92 2.49
CA PHE A 36 0.10 -6.18 2.23
C PHE A 36 0.40 -4.76 1.76
N THR A 37 -0.39 -4.28 0.79
CA THR A 37 -0.38 -2.86 0.39
C THR A 37 -1.80 -2.31 0.34
N TYR A 38 -1.98 -1.07 0.79
CA TYR A 38 -3.25 -0.37 0.61
C TYR A 38 -3.49 0.03 -0.84
N GLY A 39 -2.45 0.07 -1.66
CA GLY A 39 -2.58 0.53 -3.04
C GLY A 39 -2.92 2.02 -3.13
N MET A 40 -2.50 2.81 -2.16
CA MET A 40 -2.74 4.25 -2.16
C MET A 40 -1.98 4.93 -3.29
N LYS A 41 -2.64 5.87 -3.95
CA LYS A 41 -2.06 6.63 -5.05
C LYS A 41 -0.76 7.32 -4.65
N LYS A 42 -0.73 7.93 -3.48
CA LYS A 42 0.45 8.61 -2.96
C LYS A 42 1.63 7.66 -2.78
N GLY A 43 1.37 6.44 -2.29
CA GLY A 43 2.39 5.41 -2.14
C GLY A 43 2.93 4.96 -3.49
N GLN A 44 2.05 4.72 -4.44
CA GLN A 44 2.44 4.31 -5.79
C GLN A 44 3.28 5.38 -6.48
N GLU A 45 2.89 6.64 -6.36
CA GLU A 45 3.64 7.76 -6.92
C GLU A 45 5.03 7.91 -6.31
N ARG A 46 5.13 7.76 -4.98
CA ARG A 46 6.41 7.83 -4.26
C ARG A 46 7.37 6.72 -4.67
N LEU A 47 6.87 5.49 -4.78
CA LEU A 47 7.70 4.36 -5.20
C LEU A 47 8.20 4.55 -6.63
N LEU A 48 7.33 5.01 -7.51
CA LEU A 48 7.69 5.30 -8.89
C LEU A 48 8.77 6.39 -8.97
N ALA A 49 8.59 7.47 -8.22
CA ALA A 49 9.55 8.57 -8.16
C ALA A 49 10.91 8.12 -7.61
N ALA A 50 10.93 7.18 -6.68
CA ALA A 50 12.15 6.61 -6.11
C ALA A 50 12.77 5.51 -6.99
N ASN A 51 12.15 5.20 -8.11
CA ASN A 51 12.60 4.16 -9.04
C ASN A 51 12.76 2.80 -8.35
N VAL A 52 11.77 2.41 -7.58
CA VAL A 52 11.73 1.10 -6.92
C VAL A 52 10.33 0.52 -7.06
N SER A 53 10.24 -0.77 -7.33
CA SER A 53 8.96 -1.46 -7.45
C SER A 53 8.67 -2.31 -6.22
N ASN A 54 7.39 -2.50 -5.93
CA ASN A 54 6.91 -3.32 -4.84
C ASN A 54 6.05 -4.46 -5.39
N HIS A 55 6.25 -5.64 -4.83
CA HIS A 55 5.41 -6.81 -5.08
C HIS A 55 4.81 -7.24 -3.76
N SER A 56 3.48 -7.18 -3.65
CA SER A 56 2.76 -7.57 -2.44
C SER A 56 2.05 -8.90 -2.61
N LEU A 57 1.95 -9.67 -1.53
CA LEU A 57 1.21 -10.93 -1.54
C LEU A 57 -0.29 -10.68 -1.66
N THR A 58 -0.79 -9.62 -1.04
CA THR A 58 -2.19 -9.20 -1.15
C THR A 58 -2.29 -7.67 -1.05
N ASP A 59 -3.51 -7.16 -1.22
CA ASP A 59 -3.77 -5.73 -1.21
C ASP A 59 -5.13 -5.40 -0.59
N PHE A 60 -5.35 -4.11 -0.35
CA PHE A 60 -6.57 -3.60 0.27
C PHE A 60 -7.82 -3.93 -0.56
N ASP A 61 -7.76 -3.77 -1.87
CA ASP A 61 -8.89 -4.05 -2.75
C ASP A 61 -9.35 -5.50 -2.63
N THR A 62 -8.40 -6.42 -2.63
CA THR A 62 -8.69 -7.85 -2.50
C THR A 62 -9.29 -8.19 -1.14
N VAL A 63 -8.71 -7.65 -0.06
CA VAL A 63 -9.20 -7.90 1.30
C VAL A 63 -10.60 -7.33 1.48
N ALA A 64 -10.84 -6.10 1.03
CA ALA A 64 -12.16 -5.47 1.13
C ALA A 64 -13.22 -6.23 0.33
N ARG A 65 -12.89 -6.65 -0.88
CA ARG A 65 -13.78 -7.42 -1.75
C ARG A 65 -14.16 -8.76 -1.11
N ILE A 66 -13.18 -9.49 -0.64
CA ILE A 66 -13.41 -10.79 -0.01
C ILE A 66 -14.20 -10.65 1.28
N ALA A 67 -13.90 -9.63 2.09
CA ALA A 67 -14.66 -9.37 3.31
C ALA A 67 -16.15 -9.11 3.01
N GLY A 68 -16.45 -8.41 1.93
CA GLY A 68 -17.81 -8.20 1.46
C GLY A 68 -18.47 -9.49 1.00
N GLU A 69 -17.76 -10.30 0.22
CA GLU A 69 -18.28 -11.60 -0.28
C GLU A 69 -18.52 -12.59 0.85
N GLU A 70 -17.66 -12.60 1.86
CA GLU A 70 -17.75 -13.52 3.00
C GLU A 70 -18.70 -13.04 4.11
N GLY A 71 -19.29 -11.86 3.94
CA GLY A 71 -20.25 -11.33 4.90
C GLY A 71 -19.66 -10.69 6.16
N TYR A 72 -18.34 -10.45 6.21
CA TYR A 72 -17.73 -9.73 7.33
C TYR A 72 -18.12 -8.26 7.34
N ILE A 73 -18.37 -7.70 6.18
CA ILE A 73 -18.85 -6.33 6.00
C ILE A 73 -19.98 -6.33 4.97
N ASP A 74 -20.82 -5.29 5.02
CA ASP A 74 -21.85 -5.08 4.02
C ASP A 74 -21.22 -4.72 2.67
N PRO A 75 -21.72 -5.23 1.53
CA PRO A 75 -21.20 -4.85 0.21
C PRO A 75 -21.16 -3.33 -0.04
N THR A 76 -22.08 -2.56 0.56
CA THR A 76 -22.03 -1.10 0.46
C THR A 76 -20.85 -0.49 1.20
N ASP A 77 -20.38 -1.14 2.25
CA ASP A 77 -19.22 -0.69 3.02
C ASP A 77 -17.92 -0.89 2.24
N VAL A 78 -17.87 -1.82 1.29
CA VAL A 78 -16.71 -2.00 0.42
C VAL A 78 -16.41 -0.71 -0.34
N ARG A 79 -17.43 -0.06 -0.88
CA ARG A 79 -17.27 1.22 -1.59
C ARG A 79 -16.75 2.32 -0.66
N ARG A 80 -17.24 2.35 0.58
CA ARG A 80 -16.78 3.33 1.58
C ARG A 80 -15.31 3.14 1.90
N LEU A 81 -14.88 1.89 2.06
CA LEU A 81 -13.49 1.57 2.34
C LEU A 81 -12.58 1.94 1.17
N ILE A 82 -13.01 1.68 -0.06
CA ILE A 82 -12.24 2.06 -1.25
C ILE A 82 -12.15 3.59 -1.34
N ALA A 83 -13.23 4.32 -1.05
CA ALA A 83 -13.21 5.78 -1.04
C ALA A 83 -12.25 6.32 0.03
N PHE A 84 -12.23 5.71 1.20
CA PHE A 84 -11.27 6.05 2.25
C PHE A 84 -9.83 5.84 1.75
N ARG A 85 -9.55 4.68 1.18
CA ARG A 85 -8.21 4.35 0.69
C ARG A 85 -7.74 5.34 -0.38
N ASP A 86 -8.64 5.73 -1.29
CA ASP A 86 -8.32 6.64 -2.38
C ASP A 86 -8.02 8.06 -1.89
N ASN A 87 -8.68 8.48 -0.81
CA ASN A 87 -8.44 9.79 -0.20
C ASN A 87 -8.68 9.72 1.31
N PRO A 88 -7.68 9.28 2.10
CA PRO A 88 -7.85 9.12 3.56
C PRO A 88 -8.18 10.41 4.31
N SER A 89 -7.86 11.57 3.73
CA SER A 89 -8.14 12.87 4.33
C SER A 89 -9.60 13.29 4.19
N ASP A 90 -10.33 12.70 3.26
CA ASP A 90 -11.73 12.99 3.00
C ASP A 90 -12.61 12.11 3.89
N GLU A 91 -13.42 12.72 4.72
CA GLU A 91 -14.31 12.03 5.65
C GLU A 91 -15.72 11.80 5.09
N SER A 92 -15.98 12.18 3.84
CA SER A 92 -17.32 12.06 3.23
C SER A 92 -17.84 10.61 3.19
N TRP A 93 -16.94 9.64 3.19
CA TRP A 93 -17.29 8.21 3.21
C TRP A 93 -18.05 7.81 4.47
N ILE A 94 -17.88 8.55 5.58
CA ILE A 94 -18.48 8.24 6.89
C ILE A 94 -19.99 8.45 6.83
N GLY A 95 -20.43 9.52 6.17
CA GLY A 95 -21.82 9.90 6.09
C GLY A 95 -22.59 9.33 4.93
N ALA A 96 -21.93 8.53 4.11
CA ALA A 96 -22.51 8.01 2.87
C ALA A 96 -23.47 6.86 3.10
#